data_a88fe04b504c46cb44e0dad275359238
#
_entry.id   a88fe04b504c46cb44e0dad275359238
#
_cell.length_a   1.000
_cell.length_b   1.000
_cell.length_c   1.000
_cell.angle_alpha   90.00
_cell.angle_beta   90.00
_cell.angle_gamma   90.00
#
_symmetry.space_group_name_H-M   'P 1'
#
loop_
_entity.id
_entity.type
_entity.pdbx_description
1 polymer ?
#
loop_
_entity_poly.entity_id
_entity_poly.type
_entity_poly.pdbx_seq_one_letter_code
_entity_poly.pdbx_strand_id
1 'polypeptide(L)'
;MHLFIIGAPASGKMTIGQELSRLTDATLFYNHQAIDFALEIYQNFTEEMWEFVRGITFSFLRASARNQRYVILTDVIDFSNQYQLMYLKQIQDLLDDYHQEILFVELETSLEERLHRNRTENRLMHKPLKRHIEVSEREILDTAETLQLNSQHQPNELHHYLKINNTNLSAEEVAKQIQDKMNTIEKGQTHV
;
A
#
# COMPACT_ATOMS: atom_id res chain seq x y z
N MET A 1 13.86 7.32 -0.76
CA MET A 1 12.57 7.64 -1.44
C MET A 1 11.38 7.08 -0.68
N HIS A 2 10.16 7.62 -0.88
CA HIS A 2 8.93 7.07 -0.33
C HIS A 2 8.48 5.81 -1.08
N LEU A 3 7.64 5.00 -0.44
CA LEU A 3 7.03 3.81 -1.03
C LEU A 3 5.51 3.81 -0.82
N PHE A 4 4.77 3.38 -1.83
CA PHE A 4 3.35 3.10 -1.73
C PHE A 4 3.07 1.68 -2.22
N ILE A 5 2.75 0.77 -1.30
CA ILE A 5 2.50 -0.63 -1.61
C ILE A 5 1.01 -0.85 -1.83
N ILE A 6 0.64 -1.13 -3.06
CA ILE A 6 -0.71 -1.41 -3.52
C ILE A 6 -0.91 -2.93 -3.61
N GLY A 7 -2.08 -3.42 -3.24
CA GLY A 7 -2.40 -4.82 -3.46
C GLY A 7 -3.72 -5.22 -2.81
N ALA A 8 -4.25 -6.33 -3.22
CA ALA A 8 -5.48 -6.90 -2.72
C ALA A 8 -5.44 -7.19 -1.20
N PRO A 9 -6.59 -7.36 -0.54
CA PRO A 9 -6.62 -7.92 0.82
C PRO A 9 -5.84 -9.24 0.89
N ALA A 10 -5.03 -9.40 1.95
CA ALA A 10 -4.14 -10.54 2.20
C ALA A 10 -2.97 -10.75 1.18
N SER A 11 -2.63 -9.76 0.37
CA SER A 11 -1.48 -9.84 -0.57
C SER A 11 -0.10 -9.76 0.10
N GLY A 12 -0.01 -9.48 1.42
CA GLY A 12 1.27 -9.39 2.14
C GLY A 12 1.83 -7.98 2.30
N LYS A 13 1.10 -6.92 1.90
CA LYS A 13 1.55 -5.51 1.99
C LYS A 13 2.21 -5.15 3.32
N MET A 14 1.55 -5.51 4.44
CA MET A 14 2.05 -5.15 5.76
C MET A 14 3.36 -5.88 6.08
N THR A 15 3.45 -7.18 5.83
CA THR A 15 4.65 -7.97 6.10
C THR A 15 5.84 -7.48 5.27
N ILE A 16 5.60 -7.23 3.97
CA ILE A 16 6.61 -6.65 3.07
C ILE A 16 7.00 -5.24 3.54
N GLY A 17 6.03 -4.41 3.95
CA GLY A 17 6.29 -3.08 4.50
C GLY A 17 7.13 -3.12 5.79
N GLN A 18 6.92 -4.11 6.67
CA GLN A 18 7.72 -4.34 7.86
C GLN A 18 9.17 -4.71 7.51
N GLU A 19 9.38 -5.61 6.53
CA GLU A 19 10.71 -5.96 6.05
C GLU A 19 11.43 -4.72 5.45
N LEU A 20 10.76 -3.96 4.61
CA LEU A 20 11.31 -2.73 4.03
C LEU A 20 11.62 -1.67 5.09
N SER A 21 10.76 -1.51 6.11
CA SER A 21 11.03 -0.58 7.22
C SER A 21 12.29 -0.96 8.00
N ARG A 22 12.59 -2.26 8.14
CA ARG A 22 13.85 -2.72 8.77
C ARG A 22 15.08 -2.49 7.90
N LEU A 23 14.90 -2.51 6.57
CA LEU A 23 16.00 -2.35 5.61
C LEU A 23 16.30 -0.90 5.25
N THR A 24 15.36 0.03 5.44
CA THR A 24 15.44 1.39 4.87
C THR A 24 15.26 2.52 5.89
N ASP A 25 15.08 2.24 7.16
CA ASP A 25 14.69 3.21 8.21
C ASP A 25 13.41 4.02 7.89
N ALA A 26 12.67 3.66 6.84
CA ALA A 26 11.42 4.29 6.49
C ALA A 26 10.29 3.92 7.47
N THR A 27 9.49 4.90 7.84
CA THR A 27 8.35 4.67 8.74
C THR A 27 7.21 3.99 7.99
N LEU A 28 6.79 2.82 8.46
CA LEU A 28 5.62 2.13 7.92
C LEU A 28 4.33 2.74 8.49
N PHE A 29 3.49 3.24 7.58
CA PHE A 29 2.14 3.71 7.87
C PHE A 29 1.16 2.92 6.99
N TYR A 30 0.47 1.96 7.57
CA TYR A 30 -0.53 1.17 6.86
C TYR A 30 -1.94 1.77 7.07
N ASN A 31 -2.75 1.76 6.04
CA ASN A 31 -4.06 2.43 6.00
C ASN A 31 -5.01 2.02 7.13
N HIS A 32 -4.88 0.80 7.69
CA HIS A 32 -5.68 0.38 8.83
C HIS A 32 -5.52 1.28 10.06
N GLN A 33 -4.35 1.90 10.28
CA GLN A 33 -4.15 2.82 11.39
C GLN A 33 -5.09 4.02 11.28
N ALA A 34 -5.22 4.58 10.08
CA ALA A 34 -6.14 5.68 9.84
C ALA A 34 -7.61 5.22 9.85
N ILE A 35 -7.90 4.04 9.29
CA ILE A 35 -9.25 3.47 9.26
C ILE A 35 -9.73 3.15 10.68
N ASP A 36 -8.94 2.46 11.48
CA ASP A 36 -9.29 2.08 12.84
C ASP A 36 -9.56 3.34 13.69
N PHE A 37 -8.69 4.36 13.55
CA PHE A 37 -8.90 5.65 14.22
C PHE A 37 -10.17 6.37 13.73
N ALA A 38 -10.45 6.36 12.44
CA ALA A 38 -11.66 6.97 11.89
C ALA A 38 -12.94 6.27 12.37
N LEU A 39 -12.93 4.94 12.47
CA LEU A 39 -14.08 4.14 12.92
C LEU A 39 -14.45 4.40 14.39
N GLU A 40 -13.53 4.88 15.22
CA GLU A 40 -13.83 5.33 16.58
C GLU A 40 -14.80 6.52 16.60
N ILE A 41 -14.76 7.34 15.53
CA ILE A 41 -15.60 8.55 15.41
C ILE A 41 -16.85 8.24 14.58
N TYR A 42 -16.69 7.66 13.40
CA TYR A 42 -17.76 7.52 12.40
C TYR A 42 -18.61 6.25 12.60
N GLN A 43 -18.06 5.22 13.25
CA GLN A 43 -18.71 3.92 13.54
C GLN A 43 -19.17 3.12 12.31
N ASN A 44 -19.15 3.72 11.10
CA ASN A 44 -19.55 3.12 9.84
C ASN A 44 -18.66 3.61 8.69
N PHE A 45 -18.62 2.85 7.61
CA PHE A 45 -17.90 3.21 6.37
C PHE A 45 -18.75 4.18 5.54
N THR A 46 -18.58 5.49 5.77
CA THR A 46 -19.22 6.55 5.00
C THR A 46 -18.24 7.30 4.12
N GLU A 47 -18.72 8.11 3.19
CA GLU A 47 -17.83 8.95 2.34
C GLU A 47 -17.03 9.93 3.21
N GLU A 48 -17.66 10.55 4.22
CA GLU A 48 -16.99 11.46 5.15
C GLU A 48 -15.87 10.75 5.94
N MET A 49 -16.09 9.48 6.32
CA MET A 49 -15.05 8.68 6.97
C MET A 49 -13.84 8.48 6.03
N TRP A 50 -14.09 8.17 4.76
CA TRP A 50 -13.02 7.98 3.79
C TRP A 50 -12.28 9.29 3.46
N GLU A 51 -12.99 10.43 3.42
CA GLU A 51 -12.35 11.75 3.31
C GLU A 51 -11.45 12.04 4.51
N PHE A 52 -11.89 11.71 5.71
CA PHE A 52 -11.10 11.86 6.93
C PHE A 52 -9.84 10.97 6.89
N VAL A 53 -9.95 9.70 6.50
CA VAL A 53 -8.82 8.78 6.31
C VAL A 53 -7.80 9.32 5.31
N ARG A 54 -8.27 9.83 4.15
CA ARG A 54 -7.42 10.49 3.16
C ARG A 54 -6.71 11.71 3.76
N GLY A 55 -7.44 12.53 4.51
CA GLY A 55 -6.90 13.70 5.22
C GLY A 55 -5.77 13.36 6.19
N ILE A 56 -5.91 12.28 6.96
CA ILE A 56 -4.85 11.74 7.84
C ILE A 56 -3.63 11.35 7.01
N THR A 57 -3.82 10.59 5.92
CA THR A 57 -2.73 10.13 5.06
C THR A 57 -1.95 11.30 4.45
N PHE A 58 -2.63 12.31 3.90
CA PHE A 58 -2.00 13.51 3.36
C PHE A 58 -1.29 14.35 4.43
N SER A 59 -1.87 14.46 5.64
CA SER A 59 -1.24 15.18 6.74
C SER A 59 0.03 14.49 7.22
N PHE A 60 -0.01 13.15 7.32
CA PHE A 60 1.14 12.34 7.66
C PHE A 60 2.26 12.48 6.61
N LEU A 61 1.90 12.40 5.32
CA LEU A 61 2.84 12.52 4.22
C LEU A 61 3.50 13.89 4.17
N ARG A 62 2.73 14.99 4.34
CA ARG A 62 3.28 16.35 4.45
C ARG A 62 4.25 16.51 5.61
N ALA A 63 3.88 15.97 6.79
CA ALA A 63 4.75 16.01 7.94
C ALA A 63 6.06 15.26 7.71
N SER A 64 5.99 14.09 7.09
CA SER A 64 7.16 13.28 6.72
C SER A 64 8.07 14.01 5.73
N ALA A 65 7.49 14.56 4.66
CA ALA A 65 8.23 15.30 3.64
C ALA A 65 8.96 16.51 4.22
N ARG A 66 8.30 17.31 5.06
CA ARG A 66 8.91 18.47 5.74
C ARG A 66 10.07 18.09 6.66
N ASN A 67 10.01 16.90 7.27
CA ASN A 67 11.04 16.42 8.18
C ASN A 67 12.08 15.51 7.49
N GLN A 68 12.04 15.40 6.17
CA GLN A 68 12.92 14.55 5.36
C GLN A 68 12.94 13.08 5.85
N ARG A 69 11.78 12.57 6.23
CA ARG A 69 11.58 11.18 6.67
C ARG A 69 10.82 10.41 5.62
N TYR A 70 11.40 9.32 5.16
CA TYR A 70 10.72 8.46 4.20
C TYR A 70 9.64 7.61 4.88
N VAL A 71 8.60 7.33 4.13
CA VAL A 71 7.46 6.52 4.60
C VAL A 71 7.13 5.42 3.61
N ILE A 72 6.58 4.34 4.14
CA ILE A 72 5.98 3.25 3.40
C ILE A 72 4.48 3.31 3.68
N LEU A 73 3.70 3.64 2.67
CA LEU A 73 2.24 3.60 2.70
C LEU A 73 1.74 2.26 2.16
N THR A 74 0.58 1.81 2.62
CA THR A 74 -0.07 0.61 2.06
C THR A 74 -1.56 0.85 1.86
N ASP A 75 -2.10 0.43 0.71
CA ASP A 75 -3.54 0.53 0.47
C ASP A 75 -4.06 -0.55 -0.49
N VAL A 76 -5.37 -0.61 -0.63
CA VAL A 76 -6.09 -1.38 -1.66
C VAL A 76 -6.63 -0.38 -2.68
N ILE A 77 -6.29 -0.57 -3.93
CA ILE A 77 -6.72 0.30 -5.03
C ILE A 77 -7.59 -0.50 -6.01
N ASP A 78 -8.73 0.05 -6.34
CA ASP A 78 -9.54 -0.39 -7.47
C ASP A 78 -9.08 0.36 -8.72
N PHE A 79 -8.37 -0.32 -9.61
CA PHE A 79 -7.83 0.25 -10.85
C PHE A 79 -8.90 0.61 -11.88
N SER A 80 -10.17 0.23 -11.67
CA SER A 80 -11.30 0.70 -12.47
C SER A 80 -11.85 2.05 -11.98
N ASN A 81 -11.50 2.47 -10.77
CA ASN A 81 -12.02 3.66 -10.13
C ASN A 81 -11.11 4.89 -10.35
N GLN A 82 -11.57 5.84 -11.16
CA GLN A 82 -10.83 7.05 -11.51
C GLN A 82 -10.46 7.93 -10.28
N TYR A 83 -11.31 7.96 -9.26
CA TYR A 83 -11.02 8.73 -8.04
C TYR A 83 -9.84 8.13 -7.26
N GLN A 84 -9.71 6.79 -7.26
CA GLN A 84 -8.59 6.13 -6.61
C GLN A 84 -7.29 6.27 -7.42
N LEU A 85 -7.36 6.29 -8.74
CA LEU A 85 -6.20 6.62 -9.58
C LEU A 85 -5.76 8.08 -9.37
N MET A 86 -6.72 9.03 -9.32
CA MET A 86 -6.43 10.42 -8.95
C MET A 86 -5.78 10.54 -7.57
N TYR A 87 -6.19 9.75 -6.60
CA TYR A 87 -5.58 9.73 -5.27
C TYR A 87 -4.10 9.35 -5.32
N LEU A 88 -3.71 8.35 -6.12
CA LEU A 88 -2.30 8.00 -6.33
C LEU A 88 -1.52 9.18 -6.95
N LYS A 89 -2.10 9.82 -7.96
CA LYS A 89 -1.49 11.00 -8.59
C LYS A 89 -1.33 12.16 -7.60
N GLN A 90 -2.33 12.45 -6.77
CA GLN A 90 -2.26 13.49 -5.75
C GLN A 90 -1.18 13.23 -4.70
N ILE A 91 -0.93 11.97 -4.34
CA ILE A 91 0.17 11.58 -3.46
C ILE A 91 1.51 11.88 -4.11
N GLN A 92 1.68 11.53 -5.39
CA GLN A 92 2.88 11.85 -6.14
C GLN A 92 3.09 13.36 -6.23
N ASP A 93 2.08 14.13 -6.67
CA ASP A 93 2.16 15.58 -6.81
C ASP A 93 2.53 16.28 -5.50
N LEU A 94 1.98 15.80 -4.38
CA LEU A 94 2.35 16.33 -3.08
C LEU A 94 3.86 16.15 -2.80
N LEU A 95 4.43 15.00 -3.13
CA LEU A 95 5.86 14.74 -2.89
C LEU A 95 6.74 15.47 -3.90
N ASP A 96 6.29 15.64 -5.14
CA ASP A 96 6.95 16.44 -6.16
C ASP A 96 7.09 17.91 -5.71
N ASP A 97 6.09 18.49 -5.03
CA ASP A 97 6.16 19.81 -4.40
C ASP A 97 7.27 19.94 -3.35
N TYR A 98 7.67 18.83 -2.74
CA TYR A 98 8.79 18.77 -1.79
C TYR A 98 10.10 18.27 -2.43
N HIS A 99 10.15 18.09 -3.75
CA HIS A 99 11.28 17.49 -4.48
C HIS A 99 11.68 16.12 -3.93
N GLN A 100 10.68 15.31 -3.57
CA GLN A 100 10.86 13.96 -3.05
C GLN A 100 10.10 12.96 -3.94
N GLU A 101 10.69 11.80 -4.10
CA GLU A 101 10.16 10.77 -4.98
C GLU A 101 9.44 9.64 -4.23
N ILE A 102 8.54 9.01 -4.96
CA ILE A 102 7.79 7.85 -4.49
C ILE A 102 7.83 6.74 -5.54
N LEU A 103 8.07 5.51 -5.09
CA LEU A 103 7.89 4.29 -5.89
C LEU A 103 6.56 3.64 -5.52
N PHE A 104 5.68 3.49 -6.50
CA PHE A 104 4.46 2.71 -6.38
C PHE A 104 4.77 1.25 -6.68
N VAL A 105 4.42 0.37 -5.74
CA VAL A 105 4.65 -1.07 -5.84
C VAL A 105 3.30 -1.78 -5.84
N GLU A 106 2.95 -2.40 -6.96
CA GLU A 106 1.75 -3.23 -7.06
C GLU A 106 2.09 -4.69 -6.80
N LEU A 107 1.39 -5.28 -5.84
CA LEU A 107 1.47 -6.71 -5.54
C LEU A 107 0.33 -7.46 -6.24
N GLU A 108 0.69 -8.40 -7.09
CA GLU A 108 -0.22 -9.34 -7.69
C GLU A 108 -0.10 -10.70 -6.98
N THR A 109 -1.16 -11.12 -6.30
CA THR A 109 -1.18 -12.37 -5.53
C THR A 109 -2.41 -13.16 -5.95
N SER A 110 -2.27 -14.44 -6.23
CA SER A 110 -3.40 -15.30 -6.58
C SER A 110 -4.47 -15.32 -5.47
N LEU A 111 -5.73 -15.51 -5.84
CA LEU A 111 -6.82 -15.58 -4.88
C LEU A 111 -6.62 -16.72 -3.88
N GLU A 112 -6.16 -17.87 -4.36
CA GLU A 112 -5.87 -19.03 -3.53
C GLU A 112 -4.83 -18.72 -2.45
N GLU A 113 -3.71 -18.09 -2.83
CA GLU A 113 -2.66 -17.71 -1.89
C GLU A 113 -3.14 -16.64 -0.91
N ARG A 114 -3.99 -15.68 -1.34
CA ARG A 114 -4.58 -14.70 -0.43
C ARG A 114 -5.49 -15.35 0.62
N LEU A 115 -6.29 -16.35 0.26
CA LEU A 115 -7.11 -17.12 1.18
C LEU A 115 -6.24 -17.94 2.16
N HIS A 116 -5.17 -18.54 1.66
CA HIS A 116 -4.18 -19.23 2.49
C HIS A 116 -3.54 -18.26 3.50
N ARG A 117 -3.01 -17.12 3.04
CA ARG A 117 -2.40 -16.08 3.90
C ARG A 117 -3.38 -15.49 4.91
N ASN A 118 -4.68 -15.46 4.59
CA ASN A 118 -5.70 -14.94 5.50
C ASN A 118 -5.81 -15.72 6.80
N ARG A 119 -5.42 -16.99 6.81
CA ARG A 119 -5.46 -17.91 7.97
C ARG A 119 -4.18 -17.92 8.78
N THR A 120 -3.12 -17.21 8.37
CA THR A 120 -1.83 -17.23 9.07
C THR A 120 -1.89 -16.50 10.41
N GLU A 121 -1.15 -17.01 11.41
CA GLU A 121 -1.07 -16.41 12.74
C GLU A 121 -0.58 -14.95 12.71
N ASN A 122 0.40 -14.65 11.86
CA ASN A 122 0.92 -13.30 11.71
C ASN A 122 -0.20 -12.30 11.35
N ARG A 123 -1.10 -12.65 10.42
CA ARG A 123 -2.23 -11.81 10.06
C ARG A 123 -3.23 -11.64 11.20
N LEU A 124 -3.57 -12.73 11.87
CA LEU A 124 -4.55 -12.73 12.98
C LEU A 124 -4.03 -11.93 14.19
N MET A 125 -2.73 -11.90 14.41
CA MET A 125 -2.09 -11.15 15.49
C MET A 125 -2.16 -9.64 15.24
N HIS A 126 -1.89 -9.20 13.99
CA HIS A 126 -1.79 -7.78 13.64
C HIS A 126 -3.11 -7.14 13.18
N LYS A 127 -4.16 -7.93 12.96
CA LYS A 127 -5.48 -7.45 12.50
C LYS A 127 -6.61 -8.05 13.34
N PRO A 128 -6.87 -7.53 14.55
CA PRO A 128 -7.89 -8.07 15.45
C PRO A 128 -9.29 -8.16 14.81
N LEU A 129 -9.67 -7.19 13.97
CA LEU A 129 -10.95 -7.17 13.25
C LEU A 129 -11.07 -8.30 12.22
N LYS A 130 -9.95 -8.93 11.80
CA LYS A 130 -9.93 -10.05 10.84
C LYS A 130 -9.85 -11.43 11.50
N ARG A 131 -10.01 -11.52 12.83
CA ARG A 131 -10.02 -12.80 13.57
C ARG A 131 -11.23 -13.67 13.25
N HIS A 132 -12.33 -13.08 12.79
CA HIS A 132 -13.47 -13.82 12.23
C HIS A 132 -13.13 -14.24 10.80
N ILE A 133 -12.47 -15.40 10.65
CA ILE A 133 -11.91 -15.89 9.39
C ILE A 133 -12.98 -15.95 8.30
N GLU A 134 -14.16 -16.50 8.59
CA GLU A 134 -15.26 -16.61 7.60
C GLU A 134 -15.67 -15.24 7.04
N VAL A 135 -15.73 -14.20 7.89
CA VAL A 135 -16.07 -12.84 7.48
C VAL A 135 -14.97 -12.25 6.60
N SER A 136 -13.70 -12.44 7.02
CA SER A 136 -12.58 -11.90 6.25
C SER A 136 -12.32 -12.65 4.94
N GLU A 137 -12.65 -13.93 4.84
CA GLU A 137 -12.61 -14.67 3.58
C GLU A 137 -13.70 -14.22 2.62
N ARG A 138 -14.92 -14.00 3.13
CA ARG A 138 -16.00 -13.45 2.30
C ARG A 138 -15.61 -12.09 1.73
N GLU A 139 -15.05 -11.21 2.54
CA GLU A 139 -14.54 -9.92 2.06
C GLU A 139 -13.46 -10.06 0.97
N ILE A 140 -12.55 -11.04 1.08
CA ILE A 140 -11.54 -11.33 0.05
C ILE A 140 -12.20 -11.77 -1.26
N LEU A 141 -13.22 -12.62 -1.18
CA LEU A 141 -13.95 -13.11 -2.34
C LEU A 141 -14.78 -11.99 -2.99
N ASP A 142 -15.56 -11.25 -2.19
CA ASP A 142 -16.40 -10.15 -2.67
C ASP A 142 -15.56 -9.06 -3.35
N THR A 143 -14.43 -8.70 -2.76
CA THR A 143 -13.51 -7.71 -3.36
C THR A 143 -12.85 -8.23 -4.65
N ALA A 144 -12.61 -9.54 -4.76
CA ALA A 144 -12.05 -10.14 -5.97
C ALA A 144 -13.05 -10.16 -7.14
N GLU A 145 -14.35 -10.24 -6.84
CA GLU A 145 -15.41 -10.22 -7.85
C GLU A 145 -15.81 -8.81 -8.28
N THR A 146 -15.74 -7.84 -7.35
CA THR A 146 -16.32 -6.51 -7.56
C THR A 146 -15.32 -5.44 -7.94
N LEU A 147 -14.03 -5.62 -7.62
CA LEU A 147 -12.98 -4.62 -7.83
C LEU A 147 -11.90 -5.11 -8.81
N GLN A 148 -11.37 -4.21 -9.61
CA GLN A 148 -10.16 -4.46 -10.39
C GLN A 148 -8.93 -4.24 -9.52
N LEU A 149 -8.52 -5.26 -8.77
CA LEU A 149 -7.44 -5.19 -7.77
C LEU A 149 -6.03 -5.17 -8.35
N ASN A 150 -5.90 -5.42 -9.66
CA ASN A 150 -4.62 -5.34 -10.36
C ASN A 150 -4.75 -4.51 -11.64
N SER A 151 -3.71 -3.73 -11.94
CA SER A 151 -3.64 -2.94 -13.16
C SER A 151 -3.49 -3.84 -14.39
N GLN A 152 -4.10 -3.49 -15.50
CA GLN A 152 -3.83 -4.11 -16.80
C GLN A 152 -2.51 -3.60 -17.39
N HIS A 153 -2.24 -2.31 -17.19
CA HIS A 153 -1.03 -1.60 -17.60
C HIS A 153 -0.56 -0.69 -16.48
N GLN A 154 0.73 -0.37 -16.46
CA GLN A 154 1.24 0.66 -15.56
C GLN A 154 0.45 1.95 -15.76
N PRO A 155 -0.04 2.59 -14.67
CA PRO A 155 -0.66 3.91 -14.77
C PRO A 155 0.33 4.93 -15.34
N ASN A 156 -0.01 5.52 -16.50
CA ASN A 156 0.90 6.39 -17.25
C ASN A 156 1.31 7.66 -16.50
N GLU A 157 0.53 8.07 -15.51
CA GLU A 157 0.74 9.30 -14.75
C GLU A 157 1.69 9.14 -13.57
N LEU A 158 2.10 7.90 -13.23
CA LEU A 158 3.00 7.61 -12.12
C LEU A 158 4.45 7.47 -12.63
N HIS A 159 5.37 8.25 -12.03
CA HIS A 159 6.77 8.34 -12.46
C HIS A 159 7.52 7.01 -12.25
N HIS A 160 7.37 6.43 -11.06
CA HIS A 160 8.03 5.17 -10.72
C HIS A 160 7.00 4.14 -10.29
N TYR A 161 7.00 3.04 -11.00
CA TYR A 161 6.08 1.94 -10.79
C TYR A 161 6.78 0.59 -10.91
N LEU A 162 6.40 -0.34 -10.05
CA LEU A 162 6.89 -1.71 -10.05
C LEU A 162 5.74 -2.66 -9.76
N LYS A 163 5.45 -3.57 -10.68
CA LYS A 163 4.47 -4.65 -10.47
C LYS A 163 5.21 -5.95 -10.19
N ILE A 164 4.84 -6.64 -9.11
CA ILE A 164 5.44 -7.89 -8.66
C ILE A 164 4.35 -8.94 -8.47
N ASN A 165 4.44 -10.05 -9.18
CA ASN A 165 3.68 -11.24 -8.81
C ASN A 165 4.38 -11.93 -7.63
N ASN A 166 3.78 -11.80 -6.44
CA ASN A 166 4.34 -12.30 -5.20
C ASN A 166 3.63 -13.55 -4.66
N THR A 167 2.90 -14.27 -5.51
CA THR A 167 2.17 -15.49 -5.13
C THR A 167 3.09 -16.52 -4.45
N ASN A 168 4.26 -16.76 -5.05
CA ASN A 168 5.22 -17.77 -4.58
C ASN A 168 6.50 -17.17 -3.99
N LEU A 169 6.45 -15.89 -3.58
CA LEU A 169 7.61 -15.20 -3.02
C LEU A 169 7.44 -14.94 -1.52
N SER A 170 8.53 -15.03 -0.77
CA SER A 170 8.60 -14.58 0.61
C SER A 170 8.57 -13.05 0.69
N ALA A 171 8.27 -12.52 1.87
CA ALA A 171 8.29 -11.08 2.09
C ALA A 171 9.69 -10.48 1.91
N GLU A 172 10.73 -11.22 2.30
CA GLU A 172 12.14 -10.84 2.16
C GLU A 172 12.55 -10.77 0.68
N GLU A 173 12.14 -11.74 -0.14
CA GLU A 173 12.43 -11.75 -1.58
C GLU A 173 11.77 -10.56 -2.28
N VAL A 174 10.52 -10.25 -1.92
CA VAL A 174 9.81 -9.08 -2.47
C VAL A 174 10.46 -7.78 -2.00
N ALA A 175 10.78 -7.65 -0.71
CA ALA A 175 11.44 -6.47 -0.17
C ALA A 175 12.77 -6.21 -0.85
N LYS A 176 13.55 -7.25 -1.15
CA LYS A 176 14.80 -7.15 -1.90
C LYS A 176 14.59 -6.63 -3.32
N GLN A 177 13.60 -7.15 -4.06
CA GLN A 177 13.29 -6.67 -5.41
C GLN A 177 12.91 -5.18 -5.40
N ILE A 178 12.12 -4.75 -4.39
CA ILE A 178 11.74 -3.34 -4.22
C ILE A 178 12.99 -2.50 -3.93
N GLN A 179 13.86 -2.92 -3.03
CA GLN A 179 15.10 -2.22 -2.69
C GLN A 179 16.03 -2.10 -3.90
N ASP A 180 16.18 -3.16 -4.70
CA ASP A 180 16.99 -3.13 -5.93
C ASP A 180 16.42 -2.11 -6.94
N LYS A 181 15.10 -2.01 -7.05
CA LYS A 181 14.44 -0.99 -7.89
C LYS A 181 14.69 0.42 -7.37
N MET A 182 14.56 0.66 -6.06
CA MET A 182 14.85 1.95 -5.43
C MET A 182 16.29 2.40 -5.72
N ASN A 183 17.26 1.50 -5.50
CA ASN A 183 18.68 1.77 -5.78
C ASN A 183 18.94 2.11 -7.25
N THR A 184 18.19 1.51 -8.17
CA THR A 184 18.29 1.80 -9.61
C THR A 184 17.80 3.20 -9.94
N ILE A 185 16.69 3.62 -9.34
CA ILE A 185 16.12 4.96 -9.52
C ILE A 185 17.09 6.02 -8.98
N GLU A 186 17.58 5.84 -7.74
CA GLU A 186 18.49 6.78 -7.10
C GLU A 186 19.82 6.95 -7.85
N LYS A 187 20.38 5.86 -8.40
CA LYS A 187 21.59 5.93 -9.24
C LYS A 187 21.36 6.64 -10.57
N GLY A 188 20.18 6.51 -11.17
CA GLY A 188 19.83 7.18 -12.42
C GLY A 188 19.82 8.71 -12.30
N GLN A 189 19.58 9.23 -11.10
CA GLN A 189 19.54 10.68 -10.82
C GLN A 189 20.92 11.29 -10.53
N THR A 190 21.89 10.51 -10.11
CA THR A 190 23.22 10.99 -9.77
C THR A 190 24.07 11.28 -11.02
N HIS A 191 23.55 11.00 -12.23
CA HIS A 191 24.26 11.13 -13.50
C HIS A 191 23.65 12.20 -14.45
N VAL A 192 22.79 13.10 -13.93
CA VAL A 192 22.22 14.22 -14.70
C VAL A 192 22.76 15.59 -14.13
#